data_bc991ec0bb5d84f4a337c50b84886aaf
#
_entry.id   bc991ec0bb5d84f4a337c50b84886aaf
#
_cell.length_a   1.000
_cell.length_b   1.000
_cell.length_c   1.000
_cell.angle_alpha   90.00
_cell.angle_beta   90.00
_cell.angle_gamma   90.00
#
_symmetry.space_group_name_H-M   'P 1'
#
loop_
_entity.id
_entity.type
_entity.pdbx_description
1 polymer ?
#
loop_
_entity_poly.entity_id
_entity_poly.type
_entity_poly.pdbx_seq_one_letter_code
_entity_poly.pdbx_strand_id
1 'polypeptide(L)'
;MEAIYNPQAIEETVQSFWTDNDTFKAVEDDSKEKFYCLAMFPYPSGRLHMGHVRNYSLGDVIARYQRMQGKNVMQPMGWDAFGLPAENAAIKNKSAPGKWTYQNIDYMRNQLKSLGFGYDWSRELATCKPDYYRWEQWFFTKLHEKGLVYKKNASVNWDPVDQTVLANEQVIDGRGWRSG
;
A
#
# COMPACT_ATOMS: atom_id res chain seq x y z
N MET A 1 23.02 -24.11 20.84
CA MET A 1 23.04 -23.41 19.55
C MET A 1 23.59 -24.38 18.52
N GLU A 2 22.90 -24.49 17.39
CA GLU A 2 23.44 -25.26 16.28
C GLU A 2 24.75 -24.60 15.77
N ALA A 3 25.73 -25.40 15.39
CA ALA A 3 27.01 -24.87 14.95
C ALA A 3 26.98 -24.17 13.59
N ILE A 4 25.90 -24.35 12.83
CA ILE A 4 25.73 -23.79 11.50
C ILE A 4 24.46 -22.95 11.50
N TYR A 5 24.58 -21.66 11.14
CA TYR A 5 23.43 -20.78 10.96
C TYR A 5 22.64 -21.18 9.69
N ASN A 6 21.39 -21.59 9.89
CA ASN A 6 20.46 -21.89 8.80
C ASN A 6 19.36 -20.80 8.78
N PRO A 7 19.50 -19.75 7.96
CA PRO A 7 18.57 -18.63 7.95
C PRO A 7 17.15 -19.08 7.63
N GLN A 8 16.97 -19.95 6.64
CA GLN A 8 15.63 -20.36 6.18
C GLN A 8 14.82 -21.04 7.30
N ALA A 9 15.42 -21.97 8.04
CA ALA A 9 14.73 -22.64 9.14
C ALA A 9 14.45 -21.71 10.32
N ILE A 10 15.36 -20.78 10.62
CA ILE A 10 15.20 -19.80 11.69
C ILE A 10 14.13 -18.78 11.34
N GLU A 11 14.15 -18.25 10.12
CA GLU A 11 13.19 -17.26 9.65
C GLU A 11 11.77 -17.80 9.68
N GLU A 12 11.54 -19.02 9.20
CA GLU A 12 10.25 -19.67 9.23
C GLU A 12 9.71 -19.83 10.68
N THR A 13 10.56 -20.31 11.57
CA THR A 13 10.20 -20.48 12.98
C THR A 13 9.86 -19.15 13.66
N VAL A 14 10.69 -18.14 13.44
CA VAL A 14 10.51 -16.81 14.04
C VAL A 14 9.28 -16.09 13.49
N GLN A 15 9.03 -16.17 12.19
CA GLN A 15 7.87 -15.54 11.57
C GLN A 15 6.56 -16.20 12.01
N SER A 16 6.56 -17.54 12.20
CA SER A 16 5.42 -18.24 12.79
C SER A 16 5.17 -17.77 14.23
N PHE A 17 6.22 -17.70 15.04
CA PHE A 17 6.12 -17.17 16.41
C PHE A 17 5.52 -15.76 16.44
N TRP A 18 5.97 -14.85 15.57
CA TRP A 18 5.42 -13.48 15.51
C TRP A 18 3.94 -13.44 15.14
N THR A 19 3.53 -14.33 14.24
CA THR A 19 2.13 -14.43 13.81
C THR A 19 1.25 -14.97 14.93
N ASP A 20 1.68 -16.04 15.59
CA ASP A 20 0.90 -16.73 16.64
C ASP A 20 0.76 -15.87 17.92
N ASN A 21 1.71 -14.97 18.14
CA ASN A 21 1.74 -14.10 19.33
C ASN A 21 1.34 -12.64 19.03
N ASP A 22 0.84 -12.32 17.85
CA ASP A 22 0.50 -10.93 17.47
C ASP A 22 1.63 -9.93 17.80
N THR A 23 2.90 -10.32 17.62
CA THR A 23 4.08 -9.62 18.17
C THR A 23 4.16 -8.14 17.77
N PHE A 24 3.67 -7.78 16.60
CA PHE A 24 3.74 -6.41 16.06
C PHE A 24 2.40 -5.68 16.10
N LYS A 25 1.38 -6.26 16.68
CA LYS A 25 0.06 -5.65 16.79
C LYS A 25 0.09 -4.46 17.74
N ALA A 26 -0.39 -3.32 17.26
CA ALA A 26 -0.57 -2.14 18.09
C ALA A 26 -1.86 -2.26 18.90
N VAL A 27 -1.75 -2.06 20.20
CA VAL A 27 -2.90 -2.05 21.14
C VAL A 27 -3.05 -0.64 21.69
N GLU A 28 -4.29 -0.13 21.79
CA GLU A 28 -4.55 1.16 22.38
C GLU A 28 -4.11 1.14 23.87
N ASP A 29 -3.03 1.87 24.17
CA ASP A 29 -2.44 1.96 25.50
C ASP A 29 -1.96 3.39 25.72
N ASP A 30 -2.71 4.14 26.54
CA ASP A 30 -2.39 5.54 26.85
C ASP A 30 -1.25 5.70 27.86
N SER A 31 -0.77 4.61 28.47
CA SER A 31 0.38 4.64 29.38
C SER A 31 1.72 4.70 28.65
N LYS A 32 1.75 4.42 27.35
CA LYS A 32 2.97 4.42 26.51
C LYS A 32 2.98 5.57 25.53
N GLU A 33 4.16 6.11 25.29
CA GLU A 33 4.36 7.07 24.20
C GLU A 33 4.02 6.43 22.86
N LYS A 34 3.13 7.07 22.09
CA LYS A 34 2.69 6.58 20.78
C LYS A 34 3.70 6.94 19.69
N PHE A 35 3.98 6.00 18.83
CA PHE A 35 4.80 6.23 17.64
C PHE A 35 4.12 5.64 16.41
N TYR A 36 3.84 6.49 15.42
CA TYR A 36 3.25 6.08 14.15
C TYR A 36 4.32 6.05 13.06
N CYS A 37 4.59 4.87 12.52
CA CYS A 37 5.55 4.65 11.46
C CYS A 37 4.82 4.28 10.17
N LEU A 38 4.71 5.23 9.26
CA LEU A 38 4.07 5.03 7.96
C LEU A 38 5.11 5.10 6.84
N ALA A 39 5.17 4.06 6.03
CA ALA A 39 5.81 4.08 4.72
C ALA A 39 4.74 4.19 3.63
N MET A 40 5.10 4.79 2.48
CA MET A 40 4.19 4.89 1.33
C MET A 40 3.71 3.50 0.90
N PHE A 41 2.40 3.33 0.78
CA PHE A 41 1.81 2.07 0.33
C PHE A 41 2.15 1.77 -1.13
N PRO A 42 2.45 0.52 -1.48
CA PRO A 42 2.74 0.16 -2.85
C PRO A 42 1.46 0.05 -3.70
N TYR A 43 1.61 0.28 -5.00
CA TYR A 43 0.60 -0.11 -5.99
C TYR A 43 0.65 -1.62 -6.20
N PRO A 44 -0.47 -2.36 -6.07
CA PRO A 44 -0.50 -3.80 -6.30
C PRO A 44 -0.65 -4.13 -7.81
N SER A 45 0.25 -3.59 -8.63
CA SER A 45 0.25 -3.76 -10.09
C SER A 45 1.27 -4.77 -10.61
N GLY A 46 1.99 -5.45 -9.71
CA GLY A 46 3.02 -6.42 -10.06
C GLY A 46 3.69 -7.04 -8.84
N ARG A 47 5.01 -7.17 -8.90
CA ARG A 47 5.83 -7.72 -7.83
C ARG A 47 6.60 -6.62 -7.11
N LEU A 48 7.05 -6.90 -5.89
CA LEU A 48 8.00 -6.04 -5.21
C LEU A 48 9.32 -5.96 -6.01
N HIS A 49 9.96 -4.81 -5.93
CA HIS A 49 11.30 -4.58 -6.48
C HIS A 49 12.20 -3.98 -5.40
N MET A 50 13.50 -3.85 -5.68
CA MET A 50 14.48 -3.36 -4.70
C MET A 50 14.16 -1.98 -4.12
N GLY A 51 13.45 -1.12 -4.86
CA GLY A 51 12.96 0.17 -4.34
C GLY A 51 11.99 -0.01 -3.18
N HIS A 52 11.07 -0.98 -3.27
CA HIS A 52 10.17 -1.34 -2.17
C HIS A 52 10.95 -1.90 -0.97
N VAL A 53 11.89 -2.81 -1.21
CA VAL A 53 12.73 -3.39 -0.15
C VAL A 53 13.46 -2.28 0.60
N ARG A 54 14.10 -1.35 -0.11
CA ARG A 54 14.80 -0.21 0.50
C ARG A 54 13.85 0.64 1.36
N ASN A 55 12.70 1.04 0.79
CA ASN A 55 11.74 1.90 1.50
C ASN A 55 11.23 1.24 2.78
N TYR A 56 10.82 -0.01 2.70
CA TYR A 56 10.20 -0.72 3.83
C TYR A 56 11.22 -1.18 4.87
N SER A 57 12.45 -1.50 4.47
CA SER A 57 13.52 -1.78 5.42
C SER A 57 13.86 -0.59 6.30
N LEU A 58 13.89 0.63 5.73
CA LEU A 58 14.12 1.85 6.51
C LEU A 58 13.02 2.07 7.55
N GLY A 59 11.76 1.93 7.14
CA GLY A 59 10.62 2.03 8.06
C GLY A 59 10.64 0.96 9.14
N ASP A 60 10.97 -0.27 8.79
CA ASP A 60 11.03 -1.40 9.74
C ASP A 60 12.13 -1.22 10.79
N VAL A 61 13.31 -0.76 10.39
CA VAL A 61 14.40 -0.44 11.32
C VAL A 61 13.99 0.63 12.31
N ILE A 62 13.36 1.72 11.84
CA ILE A 62 12.87 2.80 12.69
C ILE A 62 11.82 2.27 13.66
N ALA A 63 10.84 1.53 13.18
CA ALA A 63 9.76 0.99 14.00
C ALA A 63 10.29 0.02 15.09
N ARG A 64 11.21 -0.87 14.73
CA ARG A 64 11.86 -1.76 15.69
C ARG A 64 12.65 -1.01 16.75
N TYR A 65 13.42 -0.01 16.36
CA TYR A 65 14.14 0.84 17.29
C TYR A 65 13.20 1.52 18.28
N GLN A 66 12.09 2.09 17.81
CA GLN A 66 11.12 2.74 18.68
C GLN A 66 10.43 1.76 19.64
N ARG A 67 10.15 0.52 19.19
CA ARG A 67 9.66 -0.56 20.07
C ARG A 67 10.68 -0.91 21.15
N MET A 68 11.96 -0.98 20.81
CA MET A 68 13.04 -1.23 21.78
C MET A 68 13.17 -0.09 22.81
N GLN A 69 12.75 1.13 22.47
CA GLN A 69 12.64 2.25 23.41
C GLN A 69 11.38 2.18 24.29
N GLY A 70 10.57 1.14 24.18
CA GLY A 70 9.36 0.95 25.00
C GLY A 70 8.11 1.66 24.48
N LYS A 71 8.15 2.29 23.30
CA LYS A 71 7.00 2.99 22.73
C LYS A 71 5.94 2.03 22.21
N ASN A 72 4.71 2.51 22.17
CA ASN A 72 3.59 1.85 21.49
C ASN A 72 3.65 2.21 19.99
N VAL A 73 4.17 1.30 19.20
CA VAL A 73 4.44 1.55 17.77
C VAL A 73 3.35 0.96 16.90
N MET A 74 2.69 1.81 16.11
CA MET A 74 1.81 1.41 15.03
C MET A 74 2.53 1.51 13.68
N GLN A 75 2.72 0.39 13.01
CA GLN A 75 3.31 0.29 11.67
C GLN A 75 2.35 -0.48 10.77
N PRO A 76 1.38 0.20 10.13
CA PRO A 76 0.43 -0.46 9.24
C PRO A 76 1.04 -0.72 7.87
N MET A 77 0.42 -1.65 7.15
CA MET A 77 0.62 -1.84 5.71
C MET A 77 -0.71 -1.68 4.98
N GLY A 78 -0.65 -1.13 3.78
CA GLY A 78 -1.80 -0.97 2.92
C GLY A 78 -1.43 -1.07 1.44
N TRP A 79 -2.47 -1.01 0.60
CA TRP A 79 -2.35 -1.14 -0.85
C TRP A 79 -3.02 0.07 -1.50
N ASP A 80 -2.25 0.85 -2.24
CA ASP A 80 -2.78 1.92 -3.08
C ASP A 80 -3.31 1.28 -4.36
N ALA A 81 -4.60 0.95 -4.35
CA ALA A 81 -5.18 -0.05 -5.26
C ALA A 81 -6.15 0.53 -6.30
N PHE A 82 -6.29 1.83 -6.38
CA PHE A 82 -7.03 2.51 -7.42
C PHE A 82 -6.12 3.06 -8.53
N GLY A 83 -6.70 3.28 -9.70
CA GLY A 83 -6.14 4.07 -10.77
C GLY A 83 -5.55 3.26 -11.92
N LEU A 84 -5.05 3.99 -12.91
CA LEU A 84 -4.58 3.49 -14.20
C LEU A 84 -3.50 2.39 -14.13
N PRO A 85 -2.54 2.37 -13.19
CA PRO A 85 -1.55 1.30 -13.15
C PRO A 85 -2.16 -0.10 -13.03
N ALA A 86 -3.15 -0.28 -12.14
CA ALA A 86 -3.84 -1.55 -11.97
C ALA A 86 -4.75 -1.88 -13.17
N GLU A 87 -5.48 -0.89 -13.68
CA GLU A 87 -6.37 -1.05 -14.83
C GLU A 87 -5.60 -1.42 -16.10
N ASN A 88 -4.50 -0.73 -16.40
CA ASN A 88 -3.67 -1.02 -17.56
C ASN A 88 -3.00 -2.40 -17.47
N ALA A 89 -2.53 -2.79 -16.29
CA ALA A 89 -1.99 -4.13 -16.07
C ALA A 89 -3.06 -5.20 -16.29
N ALA A 90 -4.29 -4.97 -15.83
CA ALA A 90 -5.42 -5.87 -16.03
C ALA A 90 -5.82 -6.00 -17.50
N ILE A 91 -5.86 -4.89 -18.24
CA ILE A 91 -6.13 -4.89 -19.69
C ILE A 91 -5.06 -5.70 -20.43
N LYS A 92 -3.77 -5.41 -20.16
CA LYS A 92 -2.64 -6.13 -20.76
C LYS A 92 -2.70 -7.64 -20.49
N ASN A 93 -3.14 -8.04 -19.32
CA ASN A 93 -3.23 -9.44 -18.90
C ASN A 93 -4.62 -10.06 -19.18
N LYS A 94 -5.52 -9.33 -19.87
CA LYS A 94 -6.89 -9.79 -20.21
C LYS A 94 -7.65 -10.32 -18.98
N SER A 95 -7.55 -9.61 -17.86
CA SER A 95 -8.15 -9.97 -16.58
C SER A 95 -9.03 -8.83 -16.06
N ALA A 96 -10.02 -9.14 -15.22
CA ALA A 96 -10.77 -8.10 -14.52
C ALA A 96 -9.86 -7.35 -13.53
N PRO A 97 -9.90 -5.99 -13.48
CA PRO A 97 -9.03 -5.20 -12.61
C PRO A 97 -9.05 -5.63 -11.14
N GLY A 98 -10.23 -5.86 -10.57
CA GLY A 98 -10.36 -6.31 -9.19
C GLY A 98 -9.66 -7.66 -8.94
N LYS A 99 -9.88 -8.65 -9.83
CA LYS A 99 -9.23 -9.96 -9.70
C LYS A 99 -7.71 -9.83 -9.76
N TRP A 100 -7.20 -9.09 -10.72
CA TRP A 100 -5.77 -8.82 -10.88
C TRP A 100 -5.18 -8.15 -9.64
N THR A 101 -5.84 -7.11 -9.15
CA THR A 101 -5.41 -6.34 -7.99
C THR A 101 -5.30 -7.21 -6.74
N TYR A 102 -6.35 -7.98 -6.41
CA TYR A 102 -6.31 -8.83 -5.21
C TYR A 102 -5.28 -9.96 -5.31
N GLN A 103 -5.09 -10.55 -6.48
CA GLN A 103 -4.02 -11.54 -6.68
C GLN A 103 -2.62 -10.95 -6.44
N ASN A 104 -2.38 -9.72 -6.88
CA ASN A 104 -1.12 -9.04 -6.63
C ASN A 104 -0.96 -8.65 -5.16
N ILE A 105 -2.02 -8.20 -4.51
CA ILE A 105 -2.01 -7.93 -3.05
C ILE A 105 -1.58 -9.18 -2.29
N ASP A 106 -2.18 -10.32 -2.56
CA ASP A 106 -1.86 -11.57 -1.90
C ASP A 106 -0.40 -11.99 -2.15
N TYR A 107 0.05 -11.84 -3.38
CA TYR A 107 1.43 -12.16 -3.75
C TYR A 107 2.44 -11.24 -3.04
N MET A 108 2.24 -9.93 -3.10
CA MET A 108 3.13 -8.95 -2.49
C MET A 108 3.12 -9.02 -0.96
N ARG A 109 1.96 -9.31 -0.35
CA ARG A 109 1.85 -9.55 1.09
C ARG A 109 2.75 -10.71 1.52
N ASN A 110 2.74 -11.81 0.78
CA ASN A 110 3.60 -12.96 1.06
C ASN A 110 5.08 -12.61 0.90
N GLN A 111 5.44 -11.80 -0.10
CA GLN A 111 6.80 -11.30 -0.24
C GLN A 111 7.22 -10.42 0.96
N LEU A 112 6.36 -9.49 1.41
CA LEU A 112 6.64 -8.64 2.58
C LEU A 112 6.78 -9.45 3.87
N LYS A 113 5.94 -10.47 4.05
CA LYS A 113 6.04 -11.39 5.20
C LYS A 113 7.35 -12.17 5.16
N SER A 114 7.77 -12.68 4.00
CA SER A 114 9.03 -13.42 3.85
C SER A 114 10.26 -12.55 4.12
N LEU A 115 10.17 -11.22 3.94
CA LEU A 115 11.22 -10.28 4.31
C LEU A 115 11.27 -10.02 5.83
N GLY A 116 10.32 -10.54 6.59
CA GLY A 116 10.30 -10.46 8.05
C GLY A 116 10.02 -9.07 8.61
N PHE A 117 9.32 -8.19 7.88
CA PHE A 117 8.95 -6.86 8.37
C PHE A 117 7.90 -6.92 9.48
N GLY A 118 8.07 -6.06 10.48
CA GLY A 118 7.23 -5.98 11.67
C GLY A 118 5.96 -5.16 11.50
N TYR A 119 5.19 -5.43 10.46
CA TYR A 119 3.90 -4.76 10.23
C TYR A 119 2.80 -5.32 11.13
N ASP A 120 1.90 -4.42 11.53
CA ASP A 120 0.62 -4.81 12.12
C ASP A 120 -0.37 -5.20 11.02
N TRP A 121 -0.38 -6.48 10.66
CA TRP A 121 -1.25 -7.02 9.62
C TRP A 121 -2.74 -6.98 9.99
N SER A 122 -3.09 -6.81 11.27
CA SER A 122 -4.48 -6.63 11.68
C SER A 122 -5.08 -5.30 11.21
N ARG A 123 -4.21 -4.35 10.86
CA ARG A 123 -4.56 -3.02 10.32
C ARG A 123 -4.28 -2.90 8.82
N GLU A 124 -4.16 -4.02 8.13
CA GLU A 124 -4.01 -4.04 6.68
C GLU A 124 -5.24 -3.44 5.99
N LEU A 125 -5.01 -2.57 5.01
CA LEU A 125 -6.07 -1.94 4.24
C LEU A 125 -5.79 -1.98 2.73
N ALA A 126 -6.84 -1.81 1.93
CA ALA A 126 -6.71 -1.54 0.50
C ALA A 126 -7.64 -0.38 0.13
N THR A 127 -7.10 0.62 -0.55
CA THR A 127 -7.86 1.85 -0.87
C THR A 127 -9.06 1.60 -1.75
N CYS A 128 -9.08 0.50 -2.53
CA CYS A 128 -10.20 0.08 -3.37
C CYS A 128 -11.33 -0.66 -2.62
N LYS A 129 -11.20 -0.90 -1.33
CA LYS A 129 -12.26 -1.54 -0.55
C LYS A 129 -13.30 -0.53 -0.07
N PRO A 130 -14.60 -0.89 -0.06
CA PRO A 130 -15.67 -0.01 0.41
C PRO A 130 -15.51 0.48 1.85
N ASP A 131 -14.95 -0.34 2.73
CA ASP A 131 -14.67 0.01 4.13
C ASP A 131 -13.62 1.13 4.26
N TYR A 132 -12.75 1.30 3.26
CA TYR A 132 -11.83 2.41 3.18
C TYR A 132 -12.45 3.61 2.45
N TYR A 133 -12.82 3.51 1.16
CA TYR A 133 -13.19 4.66 0.36
C TYR A 133 -14.54 5.30 0.75
N ARG A 134 -15.41 4.61 1.51
CA ARG A 134 -16.61 5.24 2.07
C ARG A 134 -16.31 6.50 2.88
N TRP A 135 -15.15 6.54 3.54
CA TRP A 135 -14.74 7.68 4.35
C TRP A 135 -14.29 8.85 3.48
N GLU A 136 -13.65 8.57 2.34
CA GLU A 136 -13.33 9.59 1.34
C GLU A 136 -14.60 10.18 0.73
N GLN A 137 -15.59 9.33 0.40
CA GLN A 137 -16.88 9.76 -0.09
C GLN A 137 -17.63 10.62 0.94
N TRP A 138 -17.63 10.21 2.20
CA TRP A 138 -18.20 10.99 3.30
C TRP A 138 -17.49 12.34 3.43
N PHE A 139 -16.19 12.37 3.41
CA PHE A 139 -15.40 13.60 3.47
C PHE A 139 -15.71 14.52 2.30
N PHE A 140 -15.80 13.97 1.08
CA PHE A 140 -16.20 14.73 -0.10
C PHE A 140 -17.58 15.39 0.08
N THR A 141 -18.57 14.68 0.64
CA THR A 141 -19.90 15.28 0.89
C THR A 141 -19.81 16.45 1.88
N LYS A 142 -18.93 16.36 2.88
CA LYS A 142 -18.70 17.48 3.84
C LYS A 142 -18.02 18.68 3.19
N LEU A 143 -17.13 18.48 2.24
CA LEU A 143 -16.55 19.55 1.44
C LEU A 143 -17.61 20.22 0.54
N HIS A 144 -18.50 19.44 -0.05
CA HIS A 144 -19.59 19.95 -0.86
C HIS A 144 -20.58 20.77 -0.02
N GLU A 145 -21.01 20.27 1.14
CA GLU A 145 -21.88 20.98 2.08
C GLU A 145 -21.30 22.35 2.49
N LYS A 146 -19.98 22.46 2.59
CA LYS A 146 -19.26 23.71 2.91
C LYS A 146 -19.00 24.61 1.70
N GLY A 147 -19.45 24.24 0.49
CA GLY A 147 -19.21 25.00 -0.74
C GLY A 147 -17.75 25.01 -1.22
N LEU A 148 -16.91 24.13 -0.70
CA LEU A 148 -15.50 24.02 -1.09
C LEU A 148 -15.30 23.25 -2.40
N VAL A 149 -16.30 22.47 -2.82
CA VAL A 149 -16.33 21.77 -4.11
C VAL A 149 -17.63 22.08 -4.83
N TYR A 150 -17.56 22.19 -6.15
CA TYR A 150 -18.70 22.50 -7.01
C TYR A 150 -18.56 21.80 -8.37
N LYS A 151 -19.69 21.55 -9.03
CA LYS A 151 -19.72 20.98 -10.37
C LYS A 151 -19.43 22.05 -11.43
N LYS A 152 -18.50 21.77 -12.33
CA LYS A 152 -18.08 22.66 -13.41
C LYS A 152 -17.77 21.86 -14.67
N ASN A 153 -18.12 22.39 -15.84
CA ASN A 153 -17.61 21.91 -17.12
C ASN A 153 -16.21 22.49 -17.37
N ALA A 154 -15.27 21.66 -17.74
CA ALA A 154 -13.92 22.06 -18.10
C ALA A 154 -13.43 21.20 -19.27
N SER A 155 -12.50 21.74 -20.06
CA SER A 155 -11.80 20.97 -21.08
C SER A 155 -10.85 19.97 -20.43
N VAL A 156 -10.74 18.81 -21.03
CA VAL A 156 -9.81 17.74 -20.61
C VAL A 156 -8.98 17.29 -21.80
N ASN A 157 -7.81 16.74 -21.54
CA ASN A 157 -7.01 16.09 -22.56
C ASN A 157 -7.55 14.67 -22.77
N TRP A 158 -8.09 14.39 -23.94
CA TRP A 158 -8.59 13.07 -24.29
C TRP A 158 -7.61 12.35 -25.20
N ASP A 159 -7.22 11.15 -24.82
CA ASP A 159 -6.42 10.25 -25.65
C ASP A 159 -7.34 9.25 -26.36
N PRO A 160 -7.49 9.35 -27.71
CA PRO A 160 -8.37 8.45 -28.45
C PRO A 160 -7.79 7.04 -28.61
N VAL A 161 -6.48 6.85 -28.47
CA VAL A 161 -5.82 5.56 -28.59
C VAL A 161 -6.01 4.75 -27.30
N ASP A 162 -5.67 5.36 -26.17
CA ASP A 162 -5.84 4.74 -24.85
C ASP A 162 -7.27 4.88 -24.30
N GLN A 163 -8.15 5.64 -25.01
CA GLN A 163 -9.55 5.90 -24.63
C GLN A 163 -9.68 6.38 -23.17
N THR A 164 -8.85 7.33 -22.79
CA THR A 164 -8.77 7.84 -21.42
C THR A 164 -8.52 9.33 -21.36
N VAL A 165 -8.83 9.94 -20.22
CA VAL A 165 -8.47 11.32 -19.92
C VAL A 165 -7.06 11.34 -19.36
N LEU A 166 -6.23 12.26 -19.88
CA LEU A 166 -4.86 12.47 -19.44
C LEU A 166 -4.75 13.73 -18.58
N ALA A 167 -3.95 13.67 -17.53
CA ALA A 167 -3.48 14.86 -16.82
C ALA A 167 -2.54 15.68 -17.73
N ASN A 168 -2.36 16.97 -17.42
CA ASN A 168 -1.52 17.83 -18.24
C ASN A 168 -0.08 17.32 -18.36
N GLU A 169 0.45 16.73 -17.29
CA GLU A 169 1.80 16.15 -17.22
C GLU A 169 1.95 14.88 -18.08
N GLN A 170 0.85 14.29 -18.49
CA GLN A 170 0.79 13.12 -19.36
C GLN A 170 0.65 13.47 -20.83
N VAL A 171 0.64 14.75 -21.17
CA VAL A 171 0.66 15.24 -22.54
C VAL A 171 2.04 15.82 -22.85
N ILE A 172 2.75 15.19 -23.79
CA ILE A 172 4.09 15.58 -24.24
C ILE A 172 3.99 15.97 -25.71
N ASP A 173 4.39 17.18 -26.06
CA ASP A 173 4.35 17.71 -27.42
C ASP A 173 2.97 17.54 -28.12
N GLY A 174 1.88 17.71 -27.35
CA GLY A 174 0.51 17.58 -27.84
C GLY A 174 0.03 16.15 -28.05
N ARG A 175 0.75 15.16 -27.57
CA ARG A 175 0.46 13.72 -27.68
C ARG A 175 0.40 13.04 -26.33
N GLY A 176 -0.32 11.95 -26.23
CA GLY A 176 -0.33 11.12 -25.02
C GLY A 176 1.06 10.50 -24.77
N TRP A 177 1.52 10.59 -23.54
CA TRP A 177 2.87 10.13 -23.14
C TRP A 177 3.17 8.64 -23.42
N ARG A 178 2.11 7.83 -23.65
CA ARG A 178 2.21 6.40 -23.95
C ARG A 178 1.76 6.05 -25.37
N SER A 179 0.75 6.74 -25.86
CA SER A 179 0.16 6.46 -27.17
C SER A 179 0.97 7.08 -28.34
N GLY A 180 1.76 8.11 -28.05
CA GLY A 180 2.66 8.77 -29.02
C GLY A 180 1.98 9.81 -29.88
#